data_758dbd68960974858c6a5d263a3f0f48
#
_entry.id   758dbd68960974858c6a5d263a3f0f48
#
_cell.length_a   1.000
_cell.length_b   1.000
_cell.length_c   1.000
_cell.angle_alpha   90.00
_cell.angle_beta   90.00
_cell.angle_gamma   90.00
#
_symmetry.space_group_name_H-M   'P 1'
#
loop_
_entity.id
_entity.type
_entity.pdbx_description
1 polymer ?
#
loop_
_entity_poly.entity_id
_entity_poly.type
_entity_poly.pdbx_seq_one_letter_code
_entity_poly.pdbx_strand_id
1 'polypeptide(L)'
;MLNVVLTASAQHSKYILAVDEYRPAPGQYVNDIPEYEAGDTEADMIRKCNERIAGLGPIDAHLIALGGWGGYITFHFDHPIANISGQRDFAVWGNAYQEQTNQVFGGMNEAGIVMVSKDTNGNGLPDDPWYEISGSCDVDSIGKVIYGYEVTYYRNPMGNIPWTDNQGNSGTIDRVDAWHTQEYYPEWLPDGLTFKGTRLPDNMIDLSESVERTWSQWYYVLVGFRYGYADNLPNFTDKADVTSYNIEGCGIDISWAVDEQRQPVVLDHIDFVRVYTGLNQKCPAPNWWGETSTEIISAEDLHLEASLQAMETNRLQEPEVSRQDKAPAYDLRGVRKQESGVRRQETGILIKNGKKYFTK
;
A
#
# COMPACT_ATOMS: atom_id res chain seq x y z
N MET A 1 43.82 12.28 26.49
CA MET A 1 42.76 11.26 26.38
C MET A 1 41.82 11.71 25.30
N LEU A 2 41.81 10.99 24.18
CA LEU A 2 40.93 11.28 23.05
C LEU A 2 39.56 10.64 23.37
N ASN A 3 38.54 11.47 23.66
CA ASN A 3 37.20 10.99 23.80
C ASN A 3 36.67 10.63 22.40
N VAL A 4 36.70 9.35 22.05
CA VAL A 4 35.97 8.83 20.90
C VAL A 4 34.50 8.80 21.29
N VAL A 5 33.74 9.78 20.86
CA VAL A 5 32.27 9.69 20.90
C VAL A 5 31.89 8.71 19.82
N LEU A 6 31.63 7.47 20.19
CA LEU A 6 30.92 6.50 19.34
C LEU A 6 29.47 7.01 19.20
N THR A 7 29.19 7.74 18.14
CA THR A 7 27.82 7.92 17.68
C THR A 7 27.36 6.56 17.13
N ALA A 8 26.48 5.85 17.83
CA ALA A 8 25.73 4.76 17.23
C ALA A 8 24.95 5.38 16.07
N SER A 9 25.35 5.11 14.83
CA SER A 9 24.48 5.38 13.69
C SER A 9 23.21 4.53 13.88
N ALA A 10 22.06 5.14 13.83
CA ALA A 10 20.82 4.38 13.76
C ALA A 10 20.95 3.46 12.55
N GLN A 11 20.72 2.16 12.76
CA GLN A 11 20.71 1.21 11.67
C GLN A 11 19.39 1.39 10.93
N HIS A 12 19.44 1.94 9.73
CA HIS A 12 18.26 2.08 8.88
C HIS A 12 17.77 0.72 8.38
N SER A 13 16.46 0.59 8.25
CA SER A 13 15.82 -0.60 7.72
C SER A 13 15.38 -0.37 6.28
N LYS A 14 15.64 -1.33 5.39
CA LYS A 14 15.11 -1.30 4.03
C LYS A 14 13.62 -1.59 3.93
N TYR A 15 12.96 -1.95 5.03
CA TYR A 15 11.54 -2.30 5.08
C TYR A 15 10.69 -1.15 5.63
N ILE A 16 9.38 -1.25 5.44
CA ILE A 16 8.39 -0.29 5.95
C ILE A 16 8.67 0.06 7.42
N LEU A 17 8.78 1.36 7.73
CA LEU A 17 8.86 1.82 9.12
C LEU A 17 7.49 1.81 9.77
N ALA A 18 6.50 2.41 9.10
CA ALA A 18 5.14 2.52 9.65
C ALA A 18 4.08 2.66 8.56
N VAL A 19 2.88 2.19 8.91
CA VAL A 19 1.63 2.47 8.20
C VAL A 19 1.05 3.77 8.74
N ASP A 20 0.72 4.69 7.85
CA ASP A 20 0.17 6.01 8.16
C ASP A 20 -1.36 6.03 8.03
N GLU A 21 -1.90 5.30 7.04
CA GLU A 21 -3.32 5.21 6.76
C GLU A 21 -3.70 3.78 6.36
N TYR A 22 -4.86 3.33 6.83
CA TYR A 22 -5.47 2.08 6.39
C TYR A 22 -6.97 2.29 6.21
N ARG A 23 -7.43 2.26 4.97
CA ARG A 23 -8.82 2.49 4.59
C ARG A 23 -9.26 1.47 3.54
N PRO A 24 -9.54 0.23 3.96
CA PRO A 24 -9.97 -0.80 3.03
C PRO A 24 -11.36 -0.50 2.47
N ALA A 25 -11.62 -0.91 1.23
CA ALA A 25 -12.97 -1.05 0.72
C ALA A 25 -13.61 -2.34 1.27
N PRO A 26 -14.94 -2.50 1.22
CA PRO A 26 -15.58 -3.75 1.63
C PRO A 26 -15.01 -4.96 0.90
N GLY A 27 -14.86 -6.09 1.62
CA GLY A 27 -14.30 -7.32 1.05
C GLY A 27 -14.32 -8.50 2.01
N GLN A 28 -14.13 -9.70 1.48
CA GLN A 28 -14.23 -10.96 2.24
C GLN A 28 -13.17 -11.12 3.33
N TYR A 29 -12.02 -10.45 3.23
CA TYR A 29 -10.95 -10.48 4.24
C TYR A 29 -10.92 -9.23 5.11
N VAL A 30 -11.81 -8.28 4.86
CA VAL A 30 -11.95 -7.06 5.67
C VAL A 30 -12.57 -7.44 7.01
N ASN A 31 -12.12 -6.82 8.11
CA ASN A 31 -12.38 -7.18 9.50
C ASN A 31 -11.75 -8.51 9.99
N ASP A 32 -10.99 -9.19 9.12
CA ASP A 32 -10.28 -10.43 9.44
C ASP A 32 -8.75 -10.26 9.29
N ILE A 33 -8.31 -9.52 8.26
CA ILE A 33 -6.87 -9.32 7.96
C ILE A 33 -6.54 -7.83 7.77
N PRO A 34 -6.21 -7.09 8.87
CA PRO A 34 -6.15 -7.49 10.28
C PRO A 34 -7.52 -7.67 10.93
N GLU A 35 -7.57 -8.52 11.98
CA GLU A 35 -8.79 -8.79 12.72
C GLU A 35 -9.30 -7.54 13.45
N TYR A 36 -10.57 -7.18 13.20
CA TYR A 36 -11.28 -6.14 13.93
C TYR A 36 -11.86 -6.69 15.22
N GLU A 37 -11.64 -6.00 16.33
CA GLU A 37 -12.28 -6.25 17.61
C GLU A 37 -13.30 -5.15 17.91
N ALA A 38 -14.45 -5.53 18.48
CA ALA A 38 -15.53 -4.59 18.72
C ALA A 38 -15.08 -3.37 19.54
N GLY A 39 -15.16 -2.20 18.91
CA GLY A 39 -14.72 -0.92 19.48
C GLY A 39 -13.37 -0.43 19.00
N ASP A 40 -12.69 -1.17 18.14
CA ASP A 40 -11.47 -0.67 17.47
C ASP A 40 -11.78 0.58 16.66
N THR A 41 -10.89 1.55 16.80
CA THR A 41 -10.87 2.78 16.03
C THR A 41 -9.98 2.65 14.79
N GLU A 42 -10.01 3.65 13.90
CA GLU A 42 -9.08 3.73 12.77
C GLU A 42 -7.61 3.67 13.23
N ALA A 43 -7.28 4.34 14.34
CA ALA A 43 -5.94 4.29 14.92
C ALA A 43 -5.55 2.89 15.44
N ASP A 44 -6.50 2.14 15.98
CA ASP A 44 -6.27 0.76 16.40
C ASP A 44 -6.02 -0.16 15.21
N MET A 45 -6.76 0.01 14.12
CA MET A 45 -6.56 -0.76 12.90
C MET A 45 -5.21 -0.42 12.23
N ILE A 46 -4.80 0.85 12.21
CA ILE A 46 -3.45 1.25 11.75
C ILE A 46 -2.36 0.60 12.62
N ARG A 47 -2.53 0.60 13.94
CA ARG A 47 -1.61 -0.10 14.86
C ARG A 47 -1.53 -1.60 14.55
N LYS A 48 -2.65 -2.27 14.31
CA LYS A 48 -2.69 -3.70 13.92
C LYS A 48 -2.02 -3.94 12.57
N CYS A 49 -2.14 -3.03 11.60
CA CYS A 49 -1.37 -3.10 10.36
C CYS A 49 0.14 -2.99 10.63
N ASN A 50 0.57 -2.06 11.48
CA ASN A 50 1.97 -1.92 11.86
C ASN A 50 2.54 -3.18 12.52
N GLU A 51 1.78 -3.83 13.41
CA GLU A 51 2.18 -5.09 14.06
C GLU A 51 2.40 -6.23 13.06
N ARG A 52 1.77 -6.16 11.86
CA ARG A 52 1.86 -7.19 10.83
C ARG A 52 3.03 -6.99 9.87
N ILE A 53 3.40 -5.75 9.54
CA ILE A 53 4.35 -5.49 8.43
C ILE A 53 5.51 -4.55 8.78
N ALA A 54 5.44 -3.73 9.83
CA ALA A 54 6.48 -2.75 10.12
C ALA A 54 7.80 -3.42 10.50
N GLY A 55 8.87 -3.06 9.83
CA GLY A 55 10.22 -3.60 10.03
C GLY A 55 10.41 -5.04 9.53
N LEU A 56 9.42 -5.64 8.88
CA LEU A 56 9.42 -7.04 8.49
C LEU A 56 9.58 -7.19 6.97
N GLY A 57 10.39 -8.17 6.56
CA GLY A 57 10.51 -8.59 5.16
C GLY A 57 9.37 -9.52 4.73
N PRO A 58 9.25 -9.83 3.42
CA PRO A 58 8.10 -10.56 2.87
C PRO A 58 7.96 -12.02 3.35
N ILE A 59 8.98 -12.55 4.03
CA ILE A 59 8.94 -13.92 4.59
C ILE A 59 8.38 -13.91 6.01
N ASP A 60 8.63 -12.84 6.77
CA ASP A 60 8.30 -12.74 8.21
C ASP A 60 7.03 -11.93 8.47
N ALA A 61 6.63 -11.09 7.50
CA ALA A 61 5.46 -10.25 7.59
C ALA A 61 4.16 -11.01 7.30
N HIS A 62 3.03 -10.40 7.67
CA HIS A 62 1.70 -10.97 7.49
C HIS A 62 0.85 -10.11 6.57
N LEU A 63 -0.07 -10.73 5.84
CA LEU A 63 -0.98 -10.07 4.90
C LEU A 63 -1.80 -8.94 5.54
N ILE A 64 -2.04 -7.90 4.75
CA ILE A 64 -3.08 -6.88 4.99
C ILE A 64 -3.96 -6.85 3.75
N ALA A 65 -5.26 -7.06 3.91
CA ALA A 65 -6.23 -7.02 2.82
C ALA A 65 -6.75 -5.59 2.61
N LEU A 66 -6.79 -5.15 1.36
CA LEU A 66 -7.30 -3.83 1.00
C LEU A 66 -8.79 -3.87 0.59
N GLY A 67 -9.36 -5.06 0.40
CA GLY A 67 -10.74 -5.25 -0.05
C GLY A 67 -10.95 -4.86 -1.51
N GLY A 68 -12.18 -4.58 -1.89
CA GLY A 68 -12.57 -4.24 -3.25
C GLY A 68 -11.91 -2.96 -3.78
N TRP A 69 -12.30 -2.55 -4.98
CA TRP A 69 -11.68 -1.44 -5.69
C TRP A 69 -11.58 -0.16 -4.86
N GLY A 70 -10.39 0.43 -4.86
CA GLY A 70 -10.09 1.72 -4.23
C GLY A 70 -9.69 1.63 -2.75
N GLY A 71 -9.92 0.49 -2.07
CA GLY A 71 -9.41 0.30 -0.70
C GLY A 71 -7.90 0.40 -0.66
N TYR A 72 -7.32 1.11 0.33
CA TYR A 72 -5.93 1.48 0.31
C TYR A 72 -5.20 1.41 1.65
N ILE A 73 -3.87 1.35 1.54
CA ILE A 73 -2.92 1.53 2.64
C ILE A 73 -1.88 2.58 2.23
N THR A 74 -1.44 3.42 3.18
CA THR A 74 -0.33 4.37 3.02
C THR A 74 0.74 4.04 4.05
N PHE A 75 2.00 4.02 3.62
CA PHE A 75 3.13 3.73 4.49
C PHE A 75 4.38 4.53 4.09
N HIS A 76 5.36 4.56 4.99
CA HIS A 76 6.66 5.18 4.76
C HIS A 76 7.81 4.32 5.31
N PHE A 77 9.03 4.67 4.88
CA PHE A 77 10.29 4.11 5.37
C PHE A 77 10.93 5.05 6.40
N ASP A 78 12.00 4.62 7.06
CA ASP A 78 12.73 5.48 8.01
C ASP A 78 13.68 6.48 7.30
N HIS A 79 13.65 6.50 5.98
CA HIS A 79 14.43 7.33 5.07
C HIS A 79 13.64 7.56 3.76
N PRO A 80 13.93 8.62 2.99
CA PRO A 80 13.41 8.78 1.63
C PRO A 80 14.00 7.72 0.70
N ILE A 81 13.18 7.15 -0.20
CA ILE A 81 13.68 6.24 -1.24
C ILE A 81 14.19 7.06 -2.43
N ALA A 82 15.44 6.91 -2.81
CA ALA A 82 16.03 7.60 -3.95
C ALA A 82 15.52 7.05 -5.29
N ASN A 83 15.30 7.95 -6.26
CA ASN A 83 15.06 7.57 -7.66
C ASN A 83 16.40 7.35 -8.37
N ILE A 84 16.67 6.11 -8.78
CA ILE A 84 17.90 5.72 -9.45
C ILE A 84 17.61 5.44 -10.92
N SER A 85 18.14 6.27 -11.79
CA SER A 85 17.84 6.22 -13.22
C SER A 85 17.96 4.82 -13.83
N GLY A 86 16.85 4.34 -14.38
CA GLY A 86 16.77 3.08 -15.11
C GLY A 86 16.82 1.82 -14.25
N GLN A 87 16.55 1.95 -12.96
CA GLN A 87 16.43 0.83 -12.03
C GLN A 87 15.04 0.77 -11.40
N ARG A 88 14.71 -0.35 -10.77
CA ARG A 88 13.60 -0.46 -9.84
C ARG A 88 14.07 0.06 -8.48
N ASP A 89 13.39 1.06 -7.93
CA ASP A 89 13.85 1.73 -6.71
C ASP A 89 13.35 1.02 -5.45
N PHE A 90 12.12 0.53 -5.49
CA PHE A 90 11.54 -0.24 -4.40
C PHE A 90 10.66 -1.37 -4.91
N ALA A 91 10.32 -2.32 -4.06
CA ALA A 91 9.39 -3.38 -4.36
C ALA A 91 8.22 -3.36 -3.38
N VAL A 92 7.03 -3.74 -3.88
CA VAL A 92 5.85 -4.00 -3.04
C VAL A 92 5.50 -5.48 -3.15
N TRP A 93 5.48 -6.16 -2.02
CA TRP A 93 5.25 -7.60 -1.91
C TRP A 93 3.80 -7.89 -1.53
N GLY A 94 3.14 -8.74 -2.30
CA GLY A 94 1.78 -9.23 -2.09
C GLY A 94 1.72 -10.74 -1.98
N ASN A 95 0.55 -11.33 -2.27
CA ASN A 95 0.37 -12.78 -2.25
C ASN A 95 0.10 -13.38 -3.64
N ALA A 96 0.33 -12.62 -4.71
CA ALA A 96 0.10 -13.06 -6.08
C ALA A 96 0.70 -14.44 -6.36
N TYR A 97 -0.10 -15.28 -6.98
CA TYR A 97 0.25 -16.65 -7.28
C TYR A 97 -0.10 -16.99 -8.72
N GLN A 98 0.80 -17.73 -9.42
CA GLN A 98 0.58 -18.14 -10.79
C GLN A 98 0.87 -19.62 -10.98
N GLU A 99 0.04 -20.27 -11.80
CA GLU A 99 0.23 -21.65 -12.27
C GLU A 99 -0.37 -21.81 -13.67
N GLN A 100 -0.07 -22.96 -14.28
CA GLN A 100 -0.66 -23.34 -15.56
C GLN A 100 -2.00 -24.06 -15.34
N THR A 101 -3.09 -23.42 -15.75
CA THR A 101 -4.42 -24.02 -15.72
C THR A 101 -4.96 -24.10 -17.14
N ASN A 102 -5.20 -25.29 -17.64
CA ASN A 102 -5.76 -25.54 -19.00
C ASN A 102 -5.10 -24.69 -20.10
N GLN A 103 -3.78 -24.65 -20.15
CA GLN A 103 -2.94 -23.84 -21.06
C GLN A 103 -2.99 -22.32 -20.83
N VAL A 104 -3.72 -21.84 -19.87
CA VAL A 104 -3.69 -20.45 -19.42
C VAL A 104 -2.74 -20.34 -18.23
N PHE A 105 -1.78 -19.42 -18.30
CA PHE A 105 -0.87 -19.11 -17.20
C PHE A 105 -1.40 -17.89 -16.44
N GLY A 106 -1.66 -18.09 -15.15
CA GLY A 106 -2.21 -17.06 -14.28
C GLY A 106 -2.66 -17.68 -12.97
N GLY A 107 -3.42 -16.96 -12.18
CA GLY A 107 -3.88 -17.46 -10.89
C GLY A 107 -4.57 -16.39 -10.08
N MET A 108 -3.95 -15.96 -8.99
CA MET A 108 -4.39 -14.85 -8.13
C MET A 108 -3.45 -13.65 -8.37
N ASN A 109 -3.79 -12.84 -9.38
CA ASN A 109 -3.04 -11.64 -9.74
C ASN A 109 -3.98 -10.45 -9.55
N GLU A 110 -3.99 -9.89 -8.35
CA GLU A 110 -4.99 -8.95 -7.86
C GLU A 110 -4.43 -7.53 -7.84
N ALA A 111 -4.05 -7.07 -9.04
CA ALA A 111 -3.24 -5.89 -9.27
C ALA A 111 -3.71 -4.64 -8.52
N GLY A 112 -2.83 -4.13 -7.65
CA GLY A 112 -2.96 -2.88 -6.93
C GLY A 112 -2.18 -1.75 -7.60
N ILE A 113 -2.80 -0.57 -7.68
CA ILE A 113 -2.15 0.64 -8.16
C ILE A 113 -1.25 1.20 -7.07
N VAL A 114 -0.04 1.59 -7.46
CA VAL A 114 0.94 2.22 -6.59
C VAL A 114 0.94 3.73 -6.84
N MET A 115 0.92 4.51 -5.77
CA MET A 115 1.11 5.95 -5.79
C MET A 115 2.28 6.32 -4.88
N VAL A 116 2.95 7.39 -5.22
CA VAL A 116 4.09 7.91 -4.47
C VAL A 116 3.92 9.39 -4.16
N SER A 117 4.46 9.83 -3.03
CA SER A 117 4.46 11.24 -2.63
C SER A 117 5.80 11.62 -2.04
N LYS A 118 6.20 12.87 -2.29
CA LYS A 118 7.37 13.50 -1.69
C LYS A 118 6.92 14.51 -0.63
N ASP A 119 7.49 14.45 0.57
CA ASP A 119 7.25 15.43 1.66
C ASP A 119 7.92 16.75 1.30
N THR A 120 7.23 17.59 0.55
CA THR A 120 7.77 18.87 0.07
C THR A 120 7.72 19.96 1.12
N ASN A 121 6.82 19.85 2.10
CA ASN A 121 6.67 20.80 3.18
C ASN A 121 7.47 20.42 4.44
N GLY A 122 8.04 19.21 4.49
CA GLY A 122 8.91 18.71 5.55
C GLY A 122 8.20 18.45 6.88
N ASN A 123 6.87 18.21 6.85
CA ASN A 123 6.08 17.98 8.06
C ASN A 123 6.02 16.49 8.46
N GLY A 124 6.45 15.59 7.57
CA GLY A 124 6.45 14.14 7.75
C GLY A 124 5.05 13.52 7.76
N LEU A 125 4.11 14.13 7.03
CA LEU A 125 2.75 13.64 6.85
C LEU A 125 2.47 13.40 5.37
N PRO A 126 1.62 12.41 5.01
CA PRO A 126 1.28 12.09 3.63
C PRO A 126 0.21 13.06 3.06
N ASP A 127 0.43 14.38 3.23
CA ASP A 127 -0.52 15.45 2.86
C ASP A 127 -0.08 16.29 1.64
N ASP A 128 1.06 15.93 1.04
CA ASP A 128 1.59 16.49 -0.20
C ASP A 128 0.98 15.84 -1.46
N PRO A 129 1.23 16.38 -2.67
CA PRO A 129 0.71 15.80 -3.92
C PRO A 129 1.11 14.35 -4.13
N TRP A 130 0.14 13.54 -4.53
CA TRP A 130 0.31 12.14 -4.90
C TRP A 130 0.44 11.97 -6.41
N TYR A 131 1.36 11.11 -6.83
CA TYR A 131 1.61 10.75 -8.23
C TYR A 131 1.41 9.26 -8.41
N GLU A 132 0.69 8.87 -9.46
CA GLU A 132 0.45 7.46 -9.78
C GLU A 132 1.65 6.90 -10.56
N ILE A 133 2.04 5.69 -10.25
CA ILE A 133 3.00 4.93 -11.05
C ILE A 133 2.30 4.42 -12.32
N SER A 134 2.78 4.86 -13.48
CA SER A 134 2.28 4.40 -14.78
C SER A 134 2.74 2.96 -15.03
N GLY A 135 1.77 2.05 -15.00
CA GLY A 135 2.03 0.63 -15.23
C GLY A 135 1.83 0.22 -16.69
N SER A 136 2.03 -1.07 -16.94
CA SER A 136 1.98 -1.62 -18.30
C SER A 136 0.61 -1.49 -18.99
N CYS A 137 -0.50 -1.37 -18.24
CA CYS A 137 -1.83 -1.17 -18.81
C CYS A 137 -1.99 0.16 -19.57
N ASP A 138 -1.14 1.16 -19.28
CA ASP A 138 -1.16 2.44 -19.98
C ASP A 138 -0.61 2.34 -21.41
N VAL A 139 0.19 1.32 -21.70
CA VAL A 139 0.87 1.13 -22.99
C VAL A 139 0.46 -0.17 -23.69
N ASP A 140 -0.04 -1.16 -22.97
CA ASP A 140 -0.44 -2.46 -23.51
C ASP A 140 -1.92 -2.42 -23.97
N SER A 141 -2.22 -3.07 -25.07
CA SER A 141 -3.59 -3.18 -25.59
C SER A 141 -4.37 -4.33 -24.94
N ILE A 142 -4.39 -4.40 -23.60
CA ILE A 142 -5.00 -5.50 -22.84
C ILE A 142 -6.39 -5.15 -22.26
N GLY A 143 -6.92 -4.00 -22.59
CA GLY A 143 -8.23 -3.53 -22.13
C GLY A 143 -8.23 -2.02 -21.99
N LYS A 144 -9.27 -1.48 -21.34
CA LYS A 144 -9.45 -0.05 -21.16
C LYS A 144 -9.17 0.35 -19.71
N VAL A 145 -8.16 1.15 -19.49
CA VAL A 145 -7.94 1.88 -18.23
C VAL A 145 -8.96 3.01 -18.12
N ILE A 146 -9.56 3.18 -16.95
CA ILE A 146 -10.52 4.26 -16.66
C ILE A 146 -9.92 5.18 -15.60
N TYR A 147 -9.48 6.36 -16.02
CA TYR A 147 -8.97 7.40 -15.11
C TYR A 147 -10.12 8.18 -14.49
N GLY A 148 -9.91 8.66 -13.26
CA GLY A 148 -10.94 9.39 -12.52
C GLY A 148 -12.20 8.54 -12.24
N TYR A 149 -12.03 7.23 -12.16
CA TYR A 149 -13.08 6.30 -11.76
C TYR A 149 -13.42 6.52 -10.28
N GLU A 150 -14.72 6.42 -9.95
CA GLU A 150 -15.20 6.63 -8.58
C GLU A 150 -16.26 5.59 -8.25
N VAL A 151 -16.14 4.95 -7.08
CA VAL A 151 -17.08 3.97 -6.55
C VAL A 151 -17.53 4.38 -5.16
N THR A 152 -18.82 4.26 -4.87
CA THR A 152 -19.39 4.39 -3.53
C THR A 152 -19.97 3.06 -3.09
N TYR A 153 -19.54 2.57 -1.93
CA TYR A 153 -20.04 1.36 -1.27
C TYR A 153 -21.03 1.73 -0.17
N TYR A 154 -22.10 0.97 -0.08
CA TYR A 154 -23.16 1.18 0.91
C TYR A 154 -23.21 0.03 1.90
N ARG A 155 -23.17 0.32 3.20
CA ARG A 155 -23.20 -0.71 4.24
C ARG A 155 -24.46 -1.55 4.14
N ASN A 156 -24.30 -2.87 4.18
CA ASN A 156 -25.38 -3.84 4.27
C ASN A 156 -24.95 -4.95 5.24
N PRO A 157 -25.26 -4.81 6.54
CA PRO A 157 -24.78 -5.75 7.54
C PRO A 157 -25.14 -7.18 7.22
N MET A 158 -24.15 -8.07 7.23
CA MET A 158 -24.29 -9.49 6.95
C MET A 158 -24.93 -9.84 5.60
N GLY A 159 -24.99 -8.88 4.66
CA GLY A 159 -25.48 -9.08 3.30
C GLY A 159 -24.43 -8.76 2.23
N ASN A 160 -24.80 -8.92 0.96
CA ASN A 160 -23.97 -8.44 -0.15
C ASN A 160 -23.85 -6.92 -0.07
N ILE A 161 -22.64 -6.37 -0.23
CA ILE A 161 -22.41 -4.94 -0.12
C ILE A 161 -22.70 -4.27 -1.47
N PRO A 162 -23.75 -3.42 -1.59
CA PRO A 162 -24.04 -2.72 -2.81
C PRO A 162 -23.01 -1.62 -3.08
N TRP A 163 -22.73 -1.37 -4.37
CA TRP A 163 -21.95 -0.22 -4.81
C TRP A 163 -22.53 0.42 -6.08
N THR A 164 -22.21 1.70 -6.27
CA THR A 164 -22.46 2.45 -7.50
C THR A 164 -21.20 3.14 -7.96
N ASP A 165 -21.04 3.39 -9.27
CA ASP A 165 -19.90 4.10 -9.83
C ASP A 165 -20.30 5.37 -10.59
N ASN A 166 -19.31 6.21 -10.92
CA ASN A 166 -19.50 7.43 -11.69
C ASN A 166 -19.68 7.18 -13.21
N GLN A 167 -19.69 5.91 -13.64
CA GLN A 167 -19.99 5.51 -15.03
C GLN A 167 -21.48 5.11 -15.18
N GLY A 168 -22.26 5.15 -14.09
CA GLY A 168 -23.66 4.77 -14.06
C GLY A 168 -23.90 3.27 -13.87
N ASN A 169 -22.88 2.51 -13.48
CA ASN A 169 -23.01 1.11 -13.15
C ASN A 169 -23.29 0.92 -11.65
N SER A 170 -23.81 -0.25 -11.33
CA SER A 170 -23.99 -0.74 -9.95
C SER A 170 -23.70 -2.22 -9.87
N GLY A 171 -23.36 -2.69 -8.68
CA GLY A 171 -23.07 -4.09 -8.43
C GLY A 171 -23.03 -4.41 -6.94
N THR A 172 -22.46 -5.55 -6.61
CA THR A 172 -22.31 -6.01 -5.23
C THR A 172 -20.95 -6.66 -5.02
N ILE A 173 -20.37 -6.46 -3.82
CA ILE A 173 -19.45 -7.40 -3.23
C ILE A 173 -20.27 -8.52 -2.63
N ASP A 174 -20.14 -9.73 -3.17
CA ASP A 174 -20.97 -10.85 -2.77
C ASP A 174 -20.40 -11.57 -1.54
N ARG A 175 -21.25 -11.88 -0.57
CA ARG A 175 -20.85 -12.71 0.57
C ARG A 175 -20.57 -14.14 0.16
N VAL A 176 -19.49 -14.68 0.70
CA VAL A 176 -19.09 -16.09 0.54
C VAL A 176 -19.08 -16.74 1.94
N ASP A 177 -20.28 -16.99 2.48
CA ASP A 177 -20.49 -17.45 3.86
C ASP A 177 -19.82 -18.77 4.22
N ALA A 178 -19.37 -19.54 3.25
CA ALA A 178 -18.78 -20.86 3.52
C ALA A 178 -17.42 -20.76 4.25
N TRP A 179 -16.70 -19.64 4.08
CA TRP A 179 -15.34 -19.47 4.60
C TRP A 179 -15.14 -18.16 5.36
N HIS A 180 -15.90 -17.10 5.02
CA HIS A 180 -15.77 -15.76 5.57
C HIS A 180 -17.11 -15.32 6.11
N THR A 181 -17.31 -15.49 7.42
CA THR A 181 -18.61 -15.27 8.08
C THR A 181 -18.74 -13.91 8.75
N GLN A 182 -17.63 -13.15 8.88
CA GLN A 182 -17.60 -11.81 9.48
C GLN A 182 -18.30 -10.77 8.59
N GLU A 183 -18.49 -9.56 9.07
CA GLU A 183 -18.96 -8.42 8.30
C GLU A 183 -17.92 -8.06 7.21
N TYR A 184 -18.39 -7.78 5.97
CA TYR A 184 -17.51 -7.41 4.86
C TYR A 184 -17.26 -5.91 4.75
N TYR A 185 -18.13 -5.10 5.34
CA TYR A 185 -17.93 -3.66 5.40
C TYR A 185 -17.01 -3.31 6.58
N PRO A 186 -15.99 -2.44 6.40
CA PRO A 186 -15.10 -2.06 7.51
C PRO A 186 -15.88 -1.47 8.68
N GLU A 187 -15.85 -2.13 9.85
CA GLU A 187 -16.74 -1.77 10.96
C GLU A 187 -16.39 -0.44 11.63
N TRP A 188 -15.14 -0.02 11.57
CA TRP A 188 -14.66 1.26 12.12
C TRP A 188 -14.85 2.45 11.18
N LEU A 189 -15.28 2.24 9.93
CA LEU A 189 -15.47 3.30 8.94
C LEU A 189 -16.95 3.70 8.81
N PRO A 190 -17.24 4.95 8.41
CA PRO A 190 -18.63 5.41 8.24
C PRO A 190 -19.32 4.75 7.06
N ASP A 191 -20.65 4.85 7.00
CA ASP A 191 -21.42 4.42 5.83
C ASP A 191 -21.13 5.32 4.61
N GLY A 192 -21.29 4.74 3.41
CA GLY A 192 -21.12 5.47 2.16
C GLY A 192 -19.65 5.75 1.85
N LEU A 193 -18.80 4.72 1.91
CA LEU A 193 -17.39 4.84 1.54
C LEU A 193 -17.24 5.10 0.05
N THR A 194 -16.63 6.25 -0.29
CA THR A 194 -16.33 6.63 -1.66
C THR A 194 -14.83 6.64 -1.88
N PHE A 195 -14.40 5.99 -2.97
CA PHE A 195 -13.01 5.96 -3.42
C PHE A 195 -12.93 6.51 -4.84
N LYS A 196 -11.81 7.17 -5.16
CA LYS A 196 -11.52 7.75 -6.47
C LYS A 196 -10.08 7.42 -6.90
N GLY A 197 -9.90 7.06 -8.18
CA GLY A 197 -8.58 6.72 -8.71
C GLY A 197 -8.64 6.23 -10.14
N THR A 198 -7.74 5.34 -10.49
CA THR A 198 -7.68 4.66 -11.79
C THR A 198 -8.22 3.24 -11.65
N ARG A 199 -9.13 2.84 -12.54
CA ARG A 199 -9.56 1.45 -12.64
C ARG A 199 -8.79 0.77 -13.77
N LEU A 200 -8.14 -0.35 -13.44
CA LEU A 200 -7.47 -1.22 -14.40
C LEU A 200 -8.50 -2.03 -15.20
N PRO A 201 -8.16 -2.50 -16.41
CA PRO A 201 -8.99 -3.44 -17.16
C PRO A 201 -9.11 -4.75 -16.37
N ASP A 202 -10.28 -5.40 -16.52
CA ASP A 202 -10.48 -6.72 -15.95
C ASP A 202 -9.46 -7.70 -16.52
N ASN A 203 -8.84 -8.50 -15.65
CA ASN A 203 -7.80 -9.46 -16.01
C ASN A 203 -8.23 -10.91 -15.81
N MET A 204 -9.51 -11.15 -15.54
CA MET A 204 -10.09 -12.47 -15.32
C MET A 204 -10.38 -13.18 -16.63
N ILE A 205 -9.94 -14.42 -16.72
CA ILE A 205 -10.30 -15.37 -17.80
C ILE A 205 -11.22 -16.43 -17.22
N ASP A 206 -12.40 -16.58 -17.81
CA ASP A 206 -13.37 -17.61 -17.46
C ASP A 206 -13.03 -18.93 -18.18
N LEU A 207 -12.67 -19.94 -17.41
CA LEU A 207 -12.39 -21.31 -17.88
C LEU A 207 -13.49 -22.29 -17.52
N SER A 208 -14.63 -21.84 -16.98
CA SER A 208 -15.69 -22.70 -16.43
C SER A 208 -16.30 -23.70 -17.44
N GLU A 209 -16.29 -23.36 -18.73
CA GLU A 209 -16.75 -24.24 -19.79
C GLU A 209 -15.66 -25.22 -20.28
N SER A 210 -14.38 -24.98 -19.97
CA SER A 210 -13.22 -25.69 -20.51
C SER A 210 -12.55 -26.65 -19.53
N VAL A 211 -12.89 -26.62 -18.25
CA VAL A 211 -12.33 -27.47 -17.21
C VAL A 211 -13.41 -28.28 -16.50
N GLU A 212 -13.15 -29.58 -16.30
CA GLU A 212 -13.98 -30.41 -15.44
C GLU A 212 -13.83 -29.95 -13.98
N ARG A 213 -14.95 -29.97 -13.25
CA ARG A 213 -15.03 -29.52 -11.88
C ARG A 213 -14.27 -30.43 -10.93
N THR A 214 -12.99 -30.16 -10.70
CA THR A 214 -12.16 -30.83 -9.69
C THR A 214 -11.65 -29.82 -8.67
N TRP A 215 -11.33 -30.26 -7.46
CA TRP A 215 -10.77 -29.43 -6.39
C TRP A 215 -9.41 -28.79 -6.74
N SER A 216 -8.75 -29.28 -7.79
CA SER A 216 -7.42 -28.83 -8.21
C SER A 216 -7.43 -27.94 -9.45
N GLN A 217 -8.62 -27.60 -9.97
CA GLN A 217 -8.73 -26.79 -11.19
C GLN A 217 -9.54 -25.53 -10.92
N TRP A 218 -8.99 -24.42 -11.36
CA TRP A 218 -9.60 -23.11 -11.18
C TRP A 218 -10.47 -22.78 -12.38
N TYR A 219 -11.70 -22.34 -12.13
CA TYR A 219 -12.62 -21.93 -13.18
C TYR A 219 -12.31 -20.55 -13.71
N TYR A 220 -11.73 -19.69 -12.87
CA TYR A 220 -11.36 -18.33 -13.20
C TYR A 220 -9.88 -18.17 -12.91
N VAL A 221 -9.16 -17.54 -13.83
CA VAL A 221 -7.74 -17.29 -13.73
C VAL A 221 -7.51 -15.81 -13.90
N LEU A 222 -6.91 -15.16 -12.93
CA LEU A 222 -6.48 -13.76 -13.02
C LEU A 222 -5.09 -13.73 -13.64
N VAL A 223 -4.94 -12.98 -14.74
CA VAL A 223 -3.67 -12.87 -15.47
C VAL A 223 -2.94 -11.61 -15.03
N GLY A 224 -1.67 -11.74 -14.61
CA GLY A 224 -0.85 -10.62 -14.21
C GLY A 224 -0.52 -9.68 -15.38
N PHE A 225 -0.45 -8.40 -15.10
CA PHE A 225 0.08 -7.38 -15.98
C PHE A 225 1.62 -7.41 -15.96
N ARG A 226 2.29 -6.78 -16.93
CA ARG A 226 3.75 -6.95 -17.08
C ARG A 226 4.57 -6.26 -15.97
N TYR A 227 4.20 -5.04 -15.52
CA TYR A 227 4.93 -4.26 -14.51
C TYR A 227 4.09 -3.09 -13.98
N GLY A 228 4.54 -2.53 -12.87
CA GLY A 228 4.04 -1.25 -12.32
C GLY A 228 2.88 -1.39 -11.35
N TYR A 229 2.60 -2.59 -10.85
CA TYR A 229 1.51 -2.87 -9.93
C TYR A 229 1.97 -3.72 -8.76
N ALA A 230 1.39 -3.47 -7.58
CA ALA A 230 1.52 -4.33 -6.43
C ALA A 230 0.64 -5.59 -6.59
N ASP A 231 0.96 -6.67 -5.90
CA ASP A 231 0.17 -7.92 -5.85
C ASP A 231 -0.27 -8.46 -7.21
N ASN A 232 0.54 -8.22 -8.21
CA ASN A 232 0.24 -8.49 -9.62
C ASN A 232 1.00 -9.70 -10.18
N LEU A 233 2.20 -9.94 -9.69
CA LEU A 233 3.06 -11.07 -10.06
C LEU A 233 3.64 -11.70 -8.80
N PRO A 234 3.96 -13.03 -8.85
CA PRO A 234 4.54 -13.72 -7.70
C PRO A 234 5.81 -13.04 -7.18
N ASN A 235 5.96 -12.99 -5.86
CA ASN A 235 7.13 -12.39 -5.19
C ASN A 235 8.46 -13.07 -5.55
N PHE A 236 8.40 -14.34 -5.94
CA PHE A 236 9.59 -15.15 -6.26
C PHE A 236 9.51 -15.70 -7.67
N THR A 237 10.63 -15.70 -8.37
CA THR A 237 10.76 -16.33 -9.70
C THR A 237 10.80 -17.85 -9.63
N ASP A 238 11.22 -18.42 -8.50
CA ASP A 238 11.15 -19.83 -8.16
C ASP A 238 10.46 -20.02 -6.82
N LYS A 239 9.34 -20.73 -6.80
CA LYS A 239 8.55 -21.02 -5.57
C LYS A 239 9.33 -21.83 -4.52
N ALA A 240 10.37 -22.59 -4.94
CA ALA A 240 11.20 -23.38 -4.05
C ALA A 240 12.39 -22.60 -3.47
N ASP A 241 12.66 -21.39 -3.98
CA ASP A 241 13.78 -20.55 -3.58
C ASP A 241 13.27 -19.19 -3.08
N VAL A 242 13.17 -19.02 -1.77
CA VAL A 242 12.76 -17.78 -1.11
C VAL A 242 13.78 -16.64 -1.25
N THR A 243 14.90 -16.85 -1.93
CA THR A 243 15.90 -15.82 -2.26
C THR A 243 15.77 -15.32 -3.70
N SER A 244 14.95 -15.99 -4.52
CA SER A 244 14.74 -15.68 -5.93
C SER A 244 13.71 -14.54 -6.14
N TYR A 245 13.88 -13.41 -5.49
CA TYR A 245 12.94 -12.29 -5.58
C TYR A 245 12.67 -11.84 -7.02
N ASN A 246 11.39 -11.66 -7.35
CA ASN A 246 10.92 -11.21 -8.66
C ASN A 246 10.95 -9.68 -8.77
N ILE A 247 12.14 -9.10 -8.78
CA ILE A 247 12.32 -7.64 -8.84
C ILE A 247 11.78 -7.05 -10.15
N GLU A 248 11.91 -7.76 -11.27
CA GLU A 248 11.37 -7.29 -12.56
C GLU A 248 9.84 -7.20 -12.56
N GLY A 249 9.17 -8.07 -11.83
CA GLY A 249 7.70 -8.11 -11.74
C GLY A 249 7.09 -7.26 -10.64
N CYS A 250 7.71 -7.25 -9.45
CA CYS A 250 7.21 -6.58 -8.25
C CYS A 250 7.92 -5.25 -7.96
N GLY A 251 9.03 -4.96 -8.65
CA GLY A 251 9.79 -3.72 -8.48
C GLY A 251 9.15 -2.54 -9.19
N ILE A 252 9.21 -1.39 -8.55
CA ILE A 252 8.65 -0.11 -8.98
C ILE A 252 9.80 0.86 -9.25
N ASP A 253 9.74 1.57 -10.38
CA ASP A 253 10.65 2.63 -10.76
C ASP A 253 9.94 3.97 -10.53
N ILE A 254 10.49 4.82 -9.68
CA ILE A 254 9.91 6.13 -9.33
C ILE A 254 9.80 7.04 -10.57
N SER A 255 10.67 6.85 -11.56
CA SER A 255 10.60 7.62 -12.82
C SER A 255 9.36 7.31 -13.68
N TRP A 256 8.55 6.31 -13.32
CA TRP A 256 7.23 6.08 -13.93
C TRP A 256 6.11 6.94 -13.33
N ALA A 257 6.41 7.80 -12.37
CA ALA A 257 5.44 8.68 -11.75
C ALA A 257 4.81 9.63 -12.77
N VAL A 258 3.49 9.76 -12.72
CA VAL A 258 2.70 10.67 -13.58
C VAL A 258 1.72 11.48 -12.72
N ASP A 259 1.41 12.69 -13.20
CA ASP A 259 0.39 13.54 -12.60
C ASP A 259 -1.05 13.11 -13.00
N GLU A 260 -2.06 13.86 -12.52
CA GLU A 260 -3.47 13.61 -12.84
C GLU A 260 -3.78 13.74 -14.34
N GLN A 261 -2.96 14.46 -15.11
CA GLN A 261 -3.06 14.61 -16.57
C GLN A 261 -2.23 13.56 -17.31
N ARG A 262 -1.69 12.56 -16.60
CA ARG A 262 -0.83 11.49 -17.12
C ARG A 262 0.48 12.00 -17.73
N GLN A 263 0.96 13.18 -17.28
CA GLN A 263 2.27 13.70 -17.70
C GLN A 263 3.34 13.19 -16.73
N PRO A 264 4.52 12.79 -17.26
CA PRO A 264 5.63 12.35 -16.42
C PRO A 264 6.04 13.42 -15.40
N VAL A 265 6.26 13.00 -14.16
CA VAL A 265 6.76 13.84 -13.07
C VAL A 265 8.16 13.41 -12.69
N VAL A 266 9.07 14.37 -12.55
CA VAL A 266 10.44 14.10 -12.12
C VAL A 266 10.53 14.23 -10.59
N LEU A 267 10.73 13.11 -9.92
CA LEU A 267 10.99 13.03 -8.48
C LEU A 267 12.42 12.51 -8.30
N ASP A 268 13.20 13.15 -7.45
CA ASP A 268 14.55 12.71 -7.06
C ASP A 268 14.51 11.65 -5.93
N HIS A 269 13.44 11.66 -5.14
CA HIS A 269 13.11 10.68 -4.10
C HIS A 269 11.62 10.73 -3.78
N ILE A 270 11.17 9.77 -2.98
CA ILE A 270 9.84 9.73 -2.38
C ILE A 270 9.92 9.47 -0.89
N ASP A 271 8.93 9.93 -0.14
CA ASP A 271 8.82 9.73 1.31
C ASP A 271 7.67 8.78 1.66
N PHE A 272 6.59 8.78 0.88
CA PHE A 272 5.40 7.98 1.13
C PHE A 272 5.01 7.14 -0.08
N VAL A 273 4.48 5.96 0.19
CA VAL A 273 3.87 5.06 -0.79
C VAL A 273 2.44 4.77 -0.38
N ARG A 274 1.52 4.82 -1.35
CA ARG A 274 0.14 4.35 -1.20
C ARG A 274 -0.13 3.26 -2.21
N VAL A 275 -0.79 2.20 -1.76
CA VAL A 275 -1.28 1.13 -2.65
C VAL A 275 -2.78 1.01 -2.48
N TYR A 276 -3.51 0.89 -3.60
CA TYR A 276 -4.95 0.63 -3.58
C TYR A 276 -5.34 -0.43 -4.59
N THR A 277 -6.42 -1.18 -4.31
CA THR A 277 -6.95 -2.20 -5.22
C THR A 277 -7.35 -1.57 -6.55
N GLY A 278 -6.72 -2.00 -7.64
CA GLY A 278 -6.90 -1.41 -8.97
C GLY A 278 -8.03 -2.05 -9.81
N LEU A 279 -8.50 -3.23 -9.42
CA LEU A 279 -9.49 -4.04 -10.16
C LEU A 279 -10.89 -3.93 -9.53
N ASN A 280 -11.90 -3.64 -10.33
CA ASN A 280 -13.31 -3.73 -9.92
C ASN A 280 -13.99 -4.89 -10.63
N GLN A 281 -13.66 -6.10 -10.20
CA GLN A 281 -14.18 -7.36 -10.74
C GLN A 281 -14.42 -8.35 -9.61
N LYS A 282 -15.15 -9.41 -9.91
CA LYS A 282 -15.36 -10.54 -9.01
C LYS A 282 -15.37 -11.85 -9.79
N CYS A 283 -14.90 -12.91 -9.16
CA CYS A 283 -15.06 -14.27 -9.66
C CYS A 283 -16.43 -14.78 -9.23
N PRO A 284 -17.39 -15.00 -10.16
CA PRO A 284 -18.75 -15.40 -9.81
C PRO A 284 -18.80 -16.81 -9.22
N ALA A 285 -19.88 -17.10 -8.49
CA ALA A 285 -20.16 -18.45 -8.02
C ALA A 285 -20.21 -19.45 -9.19
N PRO A 286 -19.73 -20.68 -9.02
CA PRO A 286 -19.40 -21.35 -7.75
C PRO A 286 -17.95 -21.20 -7.29
N ASN A 287 -17.20 -20.27 -7.83
CA ASN A 287 -15.85 -19.99 -7.35
C ASN A 287 -15.91 -19.27 -5.99
N TRP A 288 -15.01 -19.60 -5.10
CA TRP A 288 -14.95 -19.08 -3.73
C TRP A 288 -14.12 -17.81 -3.58
N TRP A 289 -13.59 -17.26 -4.68
CA TRP A 289 -12.68 -16.12 -4.63
C TRP A 289 -13.39 -14.78 -4.36
N GLY A 290 -14.68 -14.68 -4.74
CA GLY A 290 -15.44 -13.45 -4.49
C GLY A 290 -14.91 -12.25 -5.28
N GLU A 291 -14.83 -11.10 -4.63
CA GLU A 291 -14.23 -9.89 -5.19
C GLU A 291 -12.71 -10.03 -5.32
N THR A 292 -12.12 -9.23 -6.20
CA THR A 292 -10.67 -9.06 -6.30
C THR A 292 -10.22 -8.06 -5.23
N SER A 293 -9.29 -8.46 -4.40
CA SER A 293 -8.68 -7.67 -3.31
C SER A 293 -7.17 -7.67 -3.46
N THR A 294 -6.55 -6.52 -3.43
CA THR A 294 -5.09 -6.45 -3.35
C THR A 294 -4.64 -6.68 -1.92
N GLU A 295 -3.66 -7.57 -1.71
CA GLU A 295 -3.04 -7.83 -0.41
C GLU A 295 -1.61 -7.32 -0.38
N ILE A 296 -1.24 -6.71 0.76
CA ILE A 296 0.12 -6.24 1.02
C ILE A 296 0.74 -7.08 2.14
N ILE A 297 1.96 -7.57 1.89
CA ILE A 297 2.78 -8.25 2.91
C ILE A 297 3.87 -7.30 3.41
N SER A 298 4.59 -6.64 2.50
CA SER A 298 5.75 -5.80 2.85
C SER A 298 6.08 -4.87 1.68
N ALA A 299 6.99 -3.92 1.93
CA ALA A 299 7.70 -3.21 0.88
C ALA A 299 9.17 -3.05 1.26
N GLU A 300 10.04 -2.90 0.26
CA GLU A 300 11.48 -2.91 0.42
C GLU A 300 12.13 -1.85 -0.46
N ASP A 301 12.99 -0.98 0.14
CA ASP A 301 13.94 -0.18 -0.62
C ASP A 301 15.02 -1.11 -1.23
N LEU A 302 15.13 -1.13 -2.53
CA LEU A 302 16.07 -1.99 -3.25
C LEU A 302 17.49 -1.42 -3.28
N HIS A 303 17.67 -0.15 -2.88
CA HIS A 303 18.93 0.59 -2.97
C HIS A 303 19.22 1.40 -1.70
N LEU A 304 19.04 0.81 -0.53
CA LEU A 304 19.16 1.46 0.79
C LEU A 304 20.41 2.34 0.92
N GLU A 305 21.58 1.85 0.50
CA GLU A 305 22.83 2.63 0.59
C GLU A 305 22.78 3.92 -0.23
N ALA A 306 22.23 3.86 -1.44
CA ALA A 306 22.08 5.03 -2.32
C ALA A 306 21.04 6.02 -1.77
N SER A 307 19.92 5.52 -1.24
CA SER A 307 18.89 6.32 -0.57
C SER A 307 19.47 7.08 0.62
N LEU A 308 20.25 6.42 1.47
CA LEU A 308 20.91 7.04 2.62
C LEU A 308 21.97 8.08 2.21
N GLN A 309 22.74 7.84 1.14
CA GLN A 309 23.68 8.82 0.60
C GLN A 309 22.97 10.06 0.06
N ALA A 310 21.86 9.87 -0.66
CA ALA A 310 21.05 10.98 -1.18
C ALA A 310 20.44 11.81 -0.04
N MET A 311 19.89 11.16 0.98
CA MET A 311 19.36 11.80 2.18
C MET A 311 20.42 12.65 2.89
N GLU A 312 21.64 12.12 3.10
CA GLU A 312 22.73 12.85 3.75
C GLU A 312 23.22 14.04 2.91
N THR A 313 23.28 13.87 1.58
CA THR A 313 23.66 14.95 0.66
C THR A 313 22.63 16.09 0.71
N ASN A 314 21.36 15.80 0.70
CA ASN A 314 20.28 16.80 0.80
C ASN A 314 20.33 17.50 2.17
N ARG A 315 20.56 16.75 3.25
CA ARG A 315 20.73 17.29 4.59
C ARG A 315 21.90 18.27 4.70
N LEU A 316 23.00 18.02 4.01
CA LEU A 316 24.17 18.91 4.01
C LEU A 316 23.97 20.19 3.20
N GLN A 317 23.06 20.18 2.21
CA GLN A 317 22.74 21.33 1.39
C GLN A 317 21.69 22.27 2.04
N GLU A 318 20.96 21.80 3.07
CA GLU A 318 20.03 22.64 3.80
C GLU A 318 20.72 23.73 4.62
N PRO A 319 20.19 24.98 4.63
CA PRO A 319 20.70 26.03 5.51
C PRO A 319 20.68 25.61 6.98
N GLU A 320 21.71 26.00 7.74
CA GLU A 320 21.87 25.58 9.14
C GLU A 320 20.68 25.95 10.05
N VAL A 321 19.96 27.04 9.72
CA VAL A 321 18.73 27.48 10.43
C VAL A 321 17.58 26.48 10.21
N SER A 322 17.44 25.93 9.01
CA SER A 322 16.42 24.95 8.66
C SER A 322 16.65 23.59 9.36
N ARG A 323 17.92 23.23 9.62
CA ARG A 323 18.27 21.96 10.29
C ARG A 323 17.88 21.94 11.78
N GLN A 324 17.88 23.10 12.46
CA GLN A 324 17.56 23.16 13.89
C GLN A 324 16.06 23.06 14.16
N ASP A 325 15.22 23.45 13.20
CA ASP A 325 13.76 23.48 13.37
C ASP A 325 13.06 22.17 12.99
N LYS A 326 13.71 21.31 12.20
CA LYS A 326 13.15 20.03 11.72
C LYS A 326 13.28 18.86 12.71
N ALA A 327 13.98 19.02 13.84
CA ALA A 327 14.07 17.93 14.81
C ALA A 327 12.69 17.66 15.44
N PRO A 328 12.16 16.44 15.33
CA PRO A 328 10.84 16.13 15.85
C PRO A 328 10.79 16.31 17.38
N ALA A 329 9.70 16.89 17.87
CA ALA A 329 9.44 17.00 19.29
C ALA A 329 8.67 15.76 19.77
N TYR A 330 9.19 15.10 20.81
CA TYR A 330 8.55 13.94 21.42
C TYR A 330 8.00 14.27 22.80
N ASP A 331 6.91 13.62 23.21
CA ASP A 331 6.44 13.68 24.60
C ASP A 331 7.31 12.75 25.50
N LEU A 332 7.01 12.73 26.80
CA LEU A 332 7.74 11.89 27.77
C LEU A 332 7.61 10.37 27.52
N ARG A 333 6.72 9.95 26.64
CA ARG A 333 6.51 8.56 26.25
C ARG A 333 7.20 8.22 24.93
N GLY A 334 7.93 9.17 24.30
CA GLY A 334 8.59 8.99 23.03
C GLY A 334 7.65 9.15 21.81
N VAL A 335 6.43 9.63 22.01
CA VAL A 335 5.47 9.85 20.92
C VAL A 335 5.74 11.20 20.28
N ARG A 336 5.86 11.24 18.95
CA ARG A 336 6.03 12.47 18.16
C ARG A 336 4.87 13.42 18.40
N LYS A 337 5.18 14.69 18.78
CA LYS A 337 4.15 15.72 18.90
C LYS A 337 3.90 16.38 17.54
N GLN A 338 2.65 16.36 17.11
CA GLN A 338 2.18 17.18 16.00
C GLN A 338 2.14 18.66 16.43
N GLU A 339 2.79 19.53 15.68
CA GLU A 339 2.60 20.98 15.83
C GLU A 339 1.27 21.38 15.21
N SER A 340 0.18 21.22 15.96
CA SER A 340 -1.10 21.82 15.56
C SER A 340 -1.05 23.32 15.86
N GLY A 341 -1.34 24.16 14.87
CA GLY A 341 -1.37 25.62 14.99
C GLY A 341 -2.45 26.21 15.89
N VAL A 342 -2.95 25.45 16.86
CA VAL A 342 -3.90 25.91 17.89
C VAL A 342 -3.18 25.89 19.24
N ARG A 343 -2.81 27.07 19.74
CA ARG A 343 -2.31 27.28 21.10
C ARG A 343 -3.34 26.81 22.12
N ARG A 344 -3.25 25.56 22.59
CA ARG A 344 -3.74 25.18 23.90
C ARG A 344 -2.58 25.31 24.89
N GLN A 345 -2.70 26.13 25.92
CA GLN A 345 -1.78 26.18 27.05
C GLN A 345 -1.91 24.86 27.83
N GLU A 346 -1.05 23.93 27.55
CA GLU A 346 -0.82 22.78 28.43
C GLU A 346 0.56 22.94 29.07
N THR A 347 0.59 22.98 30.39
CA THR A 347 1.84 22.91 31.16
C THR A 347 2.42 21.50 31.04
N GLY A 348 3.57 21.38 30.41
CA GLY A 348 4.25 20.10 30.20
C GLY A 348 5.76 20.26 30.00
N ILE A 349 6.45 19.13 29.90
CA ILE A 349 7.88 19.10 29.53
C ILE A 349 7.97 18.68 28.07
N LEU A 350 8.58 19.52 27.24
CA LEU A 350 8.93 19.23 25.86
C LEU A 350 10.41 18.86 25.77
N ILE A 351 10.75 17.81 25.06
CA ILE A 351 12.15 17.47 24.74
C ILE A 351 12.38 17.77 23.26
N LYS A 352 13.32 18.67 22.97
CA LYS A 352 13.74 19.00 21.59
C LYS A 352 15.28 18.99 21.55
N ASN A 353 15.87 18.28 20.61
CA ASN A 353 17.33 18.12 20.46
C ASN A 353 18.03 17.67 21.75
N GLY A 354 17.44 16.70 22.47
CA GLY A 354 17.99 16.19 23.73
C GLY A 354 17.91 17.16 24.92
N LYS A 355 17.33 18.36 24.77
CA LYS A 355 17.13 19.37 25.84
C LYS A 355 15.68 19.40 26.30
N LYS A 356 15.48 19.55 27.61
CA LYS A 356 14.16 19.67 28.23
C LYS A 356 13.72 21.14 28.24
N TYR A 357 12.51 21.41 27.80
CA TYR A 357 11.84 22.71 27.86
C TYR A 357 10.55 22.58 28.67
N PHE A 358 10.30 23.55 29.53
CA PHE A 358 9.04 23.65 30.29
C PHE A 358 8.11 24.56 29.51
N THR A 359 6.93 24.04 29.14
CA THR A 359 5.85 24.85 28.56
C THR A 359 4.92 25.32 29.66
N LYS A 360 4.66 26.62 29.69
CA LYS A 360 3.68 27.24 30.61
C LYS A 360 2.27 27.10 30.06
#